data_9b40fc1c32719355d404dc94666af0dd
#
_entry.id   9b40fc1c32719355d404dc94666af0dd
#
_cell.length_a   1.000
_cell.length_b   1.000
_cell.length_c   1.000
_cell.angle_alpha   90.00
_cell.angle_beta   90.00
_cell.angle_gamma   90.00
#
_symmetry.space_group_name_H-M   'P 1'
#
loop_
_entity.id
_entity.type
_entity.pdbx_description
1 polymer ?
#
loop_
_entity_poly.entity_id
_entity_poly.type
_entity_poly.pdbx_seq_one_letter_code
_entity_poly.pdbx_strand_id
1 'polypeptide(L)'
;VHYSHVTCRDLPSAPIVSAYVDKTSEVWFEQEEPGVVAHFNPFTGILKREQIRVEPTAADRSRPSFHIHEDVNGYLWVHPYGGGFSFYDREKNQLVPFYDELGSSDWRFSNKIHSSFSDTQGNLWICTHSKGLEKVTFRSVQFSMMTPEEHNYESLSNEVRALCEDNNKNIWVGLKDGRLRIYD
;
A
#
# COMPACT_ATOMS: atom_id res chain seq x y z
N VAL A 1 23.51 21.00 3.90
CA VAL A 1 24.29 19.98 3.18
C VAL A 1 23.79 19.96 1.73
N HIS A 2 24.69 19.94 0.77
CA HIS A 2 24.38 19.89 -0.65
C HIS A 2 24.70 18.49 -1.18
N TYR A 3 23.70 17.82 -1.72
CA TYR A 3 23.84 16.52 -2.38
C TYR A 3 23.76 16.72 -3.90
N SER A 4 24.69 16.13 -4.62
CA SER A 4 24.71 16.11 -6.10
C SER A 4 25.31 14.79 -6.56
N HIS A 5 25.16 14.46 -7.84
CA HIS A 5 25.82 13.27 -8.43
C HIS A 5 27.36 13.28 -8.30
N VAL A 6 27.94 14.44 -8.03
CA VAL A 6 29.40 14.57 -7.76
C VAL A 6 29.74 14.17 -6.33
N THR A 7 28.87 14.51 -5.36
CA THR A 7 29.05 14.22 -3.94
C THR A 7 28.45 12.89 -3.51
N CYS A 8 27.42 12.43 -4.24
CA CYS A 8 26.79 11.14 -4.07
C CYS A 8 26.65 10.50 -5.47
N ARG A 9 27.52 9.53 -5.77
CA ARG A 9 27.61 8.92 -7.12
C ARG A 9 26.35 8.19 -7.55
N ASP A 10 25.56 7.76 -6.59
CA ASP A 10 24.31 7.03 -6.85
C ASP A 10 23.14 7.98 -7.18
N LEU A 11 23.29 9.29 -6.91
CA LEU A 11 22.29 10.26 -7.37
C LEU A 11 22.32 10.38 -8.89
N PRO A 12 21.15 10.31 -9.54
CA PRO A 12 21.08 10.38 -10.99
C PRO A 12 21.55 11.74 -11.50
N SER A 13 22.15 11.75 -12.66
CA SER A 13 22.49 12.97 -13.40
C SER A 13 21.29 13.59 -14.11
N ALA A 14 20.18 12.84 -14.23
CA ALA A 14 18.95 13.31 -14.85
C ALA A 14 18.25 14.38 -13.97
N PRO A 15 17.51 15.32 -14.59
CA PRO A 15 16.76 16.31 -13.85
C PRO A 15 15.76 15.67 -12.88
N ILE A 16 15.72 16.17 -11.64
CA ILE A 16 14.69 15.83 -10.66
C ILE A 16 13.52 16.79 -10.88
N VAL A 17 12.36 16.24 -11.20
CA VAL A 17 11.17 17.02 -11.52
C VAL A 17 10.35 17.35 -10.27
N SER A 18 10.29 16.40 -9.34
CA SER A 18 9.53 16.53 -8.09
C SER A 18 10.22 15.79 -6.96
N ALA A 19 10.04 16.28 -5.74
CA ALA A 19 10.56 15.63 -4.54
C ALA A 19 9.54 15.67 -3.40
N TYR A 20 9.56 14.64 -2.57
CA TYR A 20 8.74 14.50 -1.37
C TYR A 20 9.60 13.95 -0.23
N VAL A 21 9.41 14.47 0.98
CA VAL A 21 10.08 13.94 2.17
C VAL A 21 9.06 13.22 3.03
N ASP A 22 9.28 11.94 3.26
CA ASP A 22 8.38 11.13 4.05
C ASP A 22 8.62 11.28 5.57
N LYS A 23 7.76 10.66 6.39
CA LYS A 23 7.86 10.71 7.86
C LYS A 23 9.15 10.10 8.42
N THR A 24 9.83 9.26 7.65
CA THR A 24 11.12 8.68 8.03
C THR A 24 12.30 9.53 7.59
N SER A 25 12.03 10.70 6.99
CA SER A 25 13.02 11.62 6.42
C SER A 25 13.75 11.08 5.20
N GLU A 26 13.22 10.05 4.54
CA GLU A 26 13.66 9.66 3.22
C GLU A 26 13.13 10.64 2.17
N VAL A 27 13.98 10.95 1.20
CA VAL A 27 13.65 11.87 0.10
C VAL A 27 13.29 11.05 -1.11
N TRP A 28 12.04 11.15 -1.53
CA TRP A 28 11.49 10.51 -2.71
C TRP A 28 11.49 11.48 -3.87
N PHE A 29 11.86 11.04 -5.06
CA PHE A 29 11.91 11.91 -6.23
C PHE A 29 11.63 11.17 -7.52
N GLU A 30 11.01 11.91 -8.43
CA GLU A 30 10.71 11.48 -9.78
C GLU A 30 11.88 11.75 -10.70
N GLN A 31 12.13 10.78 -11.57
CA GLN A 31 13.03 10.91 -12.71
C GLN A 31 12.21 10.94 -14.01
N GLU A 32 12.77 11.52 -15.07
CA GLU A 32 12.15 11.52 -16.41
C GLU A 32 12.16 10.12 -17.08
N GLU A 33 11.97 9.08 -16.30
CA GLU A 33 11.92 7.70 -16.76
C GLU A 33 10.60 7.05 -16.34
N PRO A 34 9.77 6.57 -17.29
CA PRO A 34 8.44 6.05 -16.97
C PRO A 34 8.50 4.88 -15.97
N GLY A 35 7.70 4.98 -14.91
CA GLY A 35 7.60 3.96 -13.88
C GLY A 35 8.77 3.91 -12.90
N VAL A 36 9.78 4.77 -13.05
CA VAL A 36 10.91 4.82 -12.14
C VAL A 36 10.66 5.80 -11.01
N VAL A 37 10.85 5.34 -9.80
CA VAL A 37 10.82 6.13 -8.58
C VAL A 37 12.13 5.91 -7.83
N ALA A 38 12.74 6.97 -7.36
CA ALA A 38 13.94 6.86 -6.55
C ALA A 38 13.70 7.43 -5.15
N HIS A 39 14.33 6.84 -4.16
CA HIS A 39 14.35 7.40 -2.82
C HIS A 39 15.76 7.35 -2.22
N PHE A 40 16.07 8.38 -1.49
CA PHE A 40 17.39 8.60 -0.91
C PHE A 40 17.29 8.79 0.60
N ASN A 41 18.05 8.02 1.33
CA ASN A 41 18.17 8.19 2.76
C ASN A 41 19.38 9.11 3.07
N PRO A 42 19.14 10.34 3.56
CA PRO A 42 20.23 11.30 3.80
C PRO A 42 21.13 10.93 4.98
N PHE A 43 20.71 10.03 5.86
CA PHE A 43 21.50 9.60 7.01
C PHE A 43 22.49 8.50 6.65
N THR A 44 22.09 7.60 5.75
CA THR A 44 22.94 6.47 5.31
C THR A 44 23.65 6.75 4.00
N GLY A 45 23.19 7.75 3.23
CA GLY A 45 23.67 8.04 1.87
C GLY A 45 23.21 7.01 0.83
N ILE A 46 22.30 6.11 1.19
CA ILE A 46 21.82 5.05 0.29
C ILE A 46 20.72 5.60 -0.61
N LEU A 47 20.90 5.41 -1.91
CA LEU A 47 19.88 5.62 -2.94
C LEU A 47 19.33 4.28 -3.39
N LYS A 48 18.00 4.19 -3.52
CA LYS A 48 17.32 3.08 -4.15
C LYS A 48 16.49 3.56 -5.34
N ARG A 49 16.33 2.68 -6.31
CA ARG A 49 15.49 2.91 -7.48
C ARG A 49 14.51 1.75 -7.57
N GLU A 50 13.24 2.10 -7.65
CA GLU A 50 12.14 1.16 -7.79
C GLU A 50 11.54 1.29 -9.18
N GLN A 51 11.23 0.16 -9.81
CA GLN A 51 10.59 0.11 -11.12
C GLN A 51 9.15 -0.37 -10.98
N ILE A 52 8.20 0.49 -11.29
CA ILE A 52 6.79 0.12 -11.40
C ILE A 52 6.47 -0.22 -12.85
N ARG A 53 5.73 -1.30 -13.05
CA ARG A 53 5.25 -1.65 -14.38
C ARG A 53 4.22 -0.61 -14.84
N VAL A 54 4.47 0.02 -15.98
CA VAL A 54 3.56 0.98 -16.61
C VAL A 54 3.08 0.46 -17.95
N GLU A 55 1.89 0.89 -18.38
CA GLU A 55 1.40 0.53 -19.71
C GLU A 55 2.18 1.26 -20.80
N PRO A 56 2.51 0.59 -21.93
CA PRO A 56 3.27 1.20 -23.03
C PRO A 56 2.60 2.43 -23.65
N THR A 57 1.26 2.50 -23.57
CA THR A 57 0.45 3.61 -24.10
C THR A 57 0.44 4.84 -23.19
N ALA A 58 1.02 4.74 -22.01
CA ALA A 58 1.05 5.82 -21.01
C ALA A 58 2.07 6.93 -21.31
N ALA A 59 2.78 6.86 -22.44
CA ALA A 59 3.82 7.83 -22.81
C ALA A 59 3.25 9.18 -23.31
N ASP A 60 2.22 9.72 -22.70
CA ASP A 60 1.88 11.13 -22.88
C ASP A 60 2.83 11.97 -22.01
N ARG A 61 3.93 12.37 -22.63
CA ARG A 61 5.00 13.16 -22.00
C ARG A 61 4.58 14.61 -21.67
N SER A 62 3.37 15.00 -22.00
CA SER A 62 2.95 16.41 -21.94
C SER A 62 2.65 16.92 -20.52
N ARG A 63 2.43 16.00 -19.54
CA ARG A 63 2.21 16.37 -18.14
C ARG A 63 2.71 15.27 -17.20
N PRO A 64 3.83 15.47 -16.51
CA PRO A 64 4.24 14.58 -15.45
C PRO A 64 3.17 14.60 -14.36
N SER A 65 2.62 13.44 -14.06
CA SER A 65 1.61 13.25 -13.02
C SER A 65 2.18 12.46 -11.85
N PHE A 66 3.38 12.84 -11.40
CA PHE A 66 3.97 12.25 -10.21
C PHE A 66 3.22 12.71 -8.97
N HIS A 67 2.69 11.77 -8.23
CA HIS A 67 2.07 12.01 -6.95
C HIS A 67 2.66 11.07 -5.91
N ILE A 68 3.02 11.63 -4.78
CA ILE A 68 3.44 10.87 -3.62
C ILE A 68 2.88 11.54 -2.37
N HIS A 69 2.32 10.74 -1.48
CA HIS A 69 1.84 11.22 -0.18
C HIS A 69 1.74 10.08 0.83
N GLU A 70 1.83 10.40 2.10
CA GLU A 70 1.50 9.47 3.17
C GLU A 70 0.08 9.69 3.65
N ASP A 71 -0.64 8.59 3.84
CA ASP A 71 -1.99 8.64 4.41
C ASP A 71 -1.97 8.60 5.94
N VAL A 72 -3.15 8.74 6.54
CA VAL A 72 -3.33 8.70 7.99
C VAL A 72 -3.02 7.33 8.60
N ASN A 73 -3.02 6.27 7.79
CA ASN A 73 -2.69 4.90 8.20
C ASN A 73 -1.18 4.63 8.09
N GLY A 74 -0.40 5.58 7.56
CA GLY A 74 1.04 5.47 7.38
C GLY A 74 1.49 4.81 6.10
N TYR A 75 0.58 4.53 5.16
CA TYR A 75 0.95 4.06 3.84
C TYR A 75 1.51 5.21 3.00
N LEU A 76 2.64 4.97 2.36
CA LEU A 76 3.21 5.88 1.38
C LEU A 76 2.73 5.46 -0.02
N TRP A 77 1.87 6.29 -0.60
CA TRP A 77 1.29 6.08 -1.92
C TRP A 77 2.13 6.74 -2.99
N VAL A 78 2.39 6.03 -4.07
CA VAL A 78 3.25 6.48 -5.15
C VAL A 78 2.58 6.27 -6.50
N HIS A 79 2.49 7.33 -7.28
CA HIS A 79 2.10 7.31 -8.68
C HIS A 79 3.22 7.92 -9.52
N PRO A 80 4.04 7.12 -10.19
CA PRO A 80 5.16 7.62 -10.97
C PRO A 80 4.73 8.17 -12.32
N TYR A 81 5.65 8.84 -12.97
CA TYR A 81 5.49 9.21 -14.37
C TYR A 81 5.20 7.97 -15.25
N GLY A 82 4.26 8.13 -16.18
CA GLY A 82 3.86 7.03 -17.06
C GLY A 82 2.72 6.16 -16.53
N GLY A 83 2.31 6.32 -15.29
CA GLY A 83 1.18 5.62 -14.68
C GLY A 83 1.57 4.56 -13.67
N GLY A 84 0.58 3.78 -13.27
CA GLY A 84 0.68 2.86 -12.16
C GLY A 84 0.36 3.54 -10.83
N PHE A 85 -0.12 2.76 -9.87
CA PHE A 85 -0.38 3.22 -8.53
C PHE A 85 0.06 2.14 -7.55
N SER A 86 0.91 2.51 -6.62
CA SER A 86 1.56 1.57 -5.71
C SER A 86 1.62 2.15 -4.31
N PHE A 87 1.77 1.31 -3.31
CA PHE A 87 2.16 1.73 -1.98
C PHE A 87 3.52 1.14 -1.62
N TYR A 88 4.27 1.85 -0.78
CA TYR A 88 5.55 1.38 -0.30
C TYR A 88 5.39 0.54 0.97
N ASP A 89 5.71 -0.74 0.84
CA ASP A 89 5.77 -1.67 1.97
C ASP A 89 7.12 -1.49 2.67
N ARG A 90 7.10 -0.83 3.83
CA ARG A 90 8.32 -0.52 4.59
C ARG A 90 8.97 -1.77 5.19
N GLU A 91 8.20 -2.81 5.47
CA GLU A 91 8.74 -4.06 6.04
C GLU A 91 9.50 -4.84 4.98
N LYS A 92 8.96 -4.92 3.77
CA LYS A 92 9.60 -5.58 2.63
C LYS A 92 10.54 -4.66 1.87
N ASN A 93 10.48 -3.35 2.16
CA ASN A 93 11.30 -2.32 1.54
C ASN A 93 11.18 -2.32 0.00
N GLN A 94 9.93 -2.37 -0.48
CA GLN A 94 9.60 -2.42 -1.90
C GLN A 94 8.27 -1.73 -2.21
N LEU A 95 8.11 -1.26 -3.43
CA LEU A 95 6.83 -0.81 -3.95
C LEU A 95 5.96 -2.01 -4.32
N VAL A 96 4.74 -2.02 -3.80
CA VAL A 96 3.73 -3.04 -4.08
C VAL A 96 2.64 -2.41 -4.95
N PRO A 97 2.40 -2.93 -6.16
CA PRO A 97 1.31 -2.46 -7.00
C PRO A 97 -0.02 -2.57 -6.25
N PHE A 98 -0.81 -1.52 -6.31
CA PHE A 98 -2.14 -1.53 -5.69
C PHE A 98 -3.14 -2.38 -6.50
N TYR A 99 -2.82 -2.59 -7.79
CA TYR A 99 -3.56 -3.46 -8.72
C TYR A 99 -2.59 -4.36 -9.47
N ASP A 100 -2.76 -5.67 -9.30
CA ASP A 100 -1.85 -6.67 -9.86
C ASP A 100 -2.11 -7.03 -11.32
N GLU A 101 -3.28 -6.73 -11.87
CA GLU A 101 -3.67 -7.23 -13.19
C GLU A 101 -3.78 -6.12 -14.23
N LEU A 102 -2.65 -5.85 -14.89
CA LEU A 102 -2.64 -5.08 -16.13
C LEU A 102 -3.40 -5.85 -17.22
N GLY A 103 -4.51 -5.27 -17.69
CA GLY A 103 -5.29 -5.84 -18.79
C GLY A 103 -6.55 -6.58 -18.38
N SER A 104 -6.92 -6.66 -17.12
CA SER A 104 -8.22 -7.12 -16.68
C SER A 104 -9.30 -6.10 -17.08
N SER A 105 -10.38 -6.57 -17.73
CA SER A 105 -11.55 -5.74 -18.07
C SER A 105 -12.27 -5.21 -16.82
N ASP A 106 -12.00 -5.79 -15.66
CA ASP A 106 -12.60 -5.44 -14.37
C ASP A 106 -11.85 -4.33 -13.64
N TRP A 107 -10.84 -3.73 -14.27
CA TRP A 107 -10.15 -2.57 -13.71
C TRP A 107 -11.15 -1.44 -13.45
N ARG A 108 -11.41 -1.23 -12.19
CA ARG A 108 -12.29 -0.16 -11.72
C ARG A 108 -11.64 1.21 -11.79
N PHE A 109 -10.31 1.26 -11.89
CA PHE A 109 -9.54 2.50 -11.88
C PHE A 109 -8.77 2.70 -13.19
N SER A 110 -8.58 3.95 -13.54
CA SER A 110 -7.57 4.32 -14.53
C SER A 110 -6.19 4.22 -13.85
N ASN A 111 -5.22 3.60 -14.50
CA ASN A 111 -3.83 3.64 -14.03
C ASN A 111 -3.19 5.03 -14.19
N LYS A 112 -3.93 5.99 -14.75
CA LYS A 112 -3.56 7.41 -14.84
C LYS A 112 -4.39 8.19 -13.83
N ILE A 113 -3.72 8.77 -12.88
CA ILE A 113 -4.34 9.64 -11.88
C ILE A 113 -3.83 11.07 -12.02
N HIS A 114 -4.70 12.05 -11.75
CA HIS A 114 -4.32 13.44 -11.66
C HIS A 114 -3.83 13.83 -10.28
N SER A 115 -4.48 13.27 -9.27
CA SER A 115 -4.13 13.51 -7.87
C SER A 115 -4.77 12.45 -6.98
N SER A 116 -4.23 12.30 -5.79
CA SER A 116 -4.82 11.50 -4.73
C SER A 116 -4.65 12.22 -3.39
N PHE A 117 -5.57 11.96 -2.46
CA PHE A 117 -5.45 12.44 -1.09
C PHE A 117 -6.16 11.48 -0.13
N SER A 118 -5.78 11.52 1.13
CA SER A 118 -6.44 10.76 2.18
C SER A 118 -7.24 11.70 3.08
N ASP A 119 -8.49 11.33 3.34
CA ASP A 119 -9.33 12.09 4.27
C ASP A 119 -9.02 11.73 5.74
N THR A 120 -9.62 12.49 6.66
CA THR A 120 -9.42 12.28 8.10
C THR A 120 -10.01 10.98 8.62
N GLN A 121 -10.82 10.28 7.83
CA GLN A 121 -11.38 8.97 8.13
C GLN A 121 -10.52 7.82 7.60
N GLY A 122 -9.40 8.12 6.94
CA GLY A 122 -8.49 7.14 6.36
C GLY A 122 -8.93 6.62 5.00
N ASN A 123 -9.93 7.23 4.35
CA ASN A 123 -10.25 6.86 2.98
C ASN A 123 -9.27 7.53 2.02
N LEU A 124 -8.89 6.79 0.97
CA LEU A 124 -8.10 7.31 -0.13
C LEU A 124 -9.04 7.74 -1.27
N TRP A 125 -8.89 8.97 -1.71
CA TRP A 125 -9.61 9.54 -2.83
C TRP A 125 -8.67 9.70 -4.01
N ILE A 126 -9.09 9.24 -5.18
CA ILE A 126 -8.27 9.22 -6.39
C ILE A 126 -9.03 9.93 -7.51
N CYS A 127 -8.43 11.02 -8.01
CA CYS A 127 -8.93 11.70 -9.21
C CYS A 127 -8.31 11.03 -10.43
N THR A 128 -9.12 10.32 -11.19
CA THR A 128 -8.67 9.57 -12.35
C THR A 128 -8.78 10.38 -13.64
N HIS A 129 -7.97 10.04 -14.63
CA HIS A 129 -7.95 10.73 -15.92
C HIS A 129 -9.23 10.49 -16.75
N SER A 130 -9.89 9.34 -16.59
CA SER A 130 -11.01 8.93 -17.48
C SER A 130 -12.23 8.37 -16.76
N LYS A 131 -12.14 8.09 -15.47
CA LYS A 131 -13.22 7.46 -14.70
C LYS A 131 -13.77 8.33 -13.55
N GLY A 132 -13.37 9.59 -13.51
CA GLY A 132 -13.84 10.54 -12.51
C GLY A 132 -13.16 10.37 -11.16
N LEU A 133 -13.94 10.46 -10.08
CA LEU A 133 -13.48 10.39 -8.70
C LEU A 133 -13.76 9.01 -8.11
N GLU A 134 -12.73 8.35 -7.63
CA GLU A 134 -12.82 7.04 -6.97
C GLU A 134 -12.54 7.18 -5.46
N LYS A 135 -13.29 6.45 -4.66
CA LYS A 135 -13.09 6.36 -3.21
C LYS A 135 -12.68 4.94 -2.83
N VAL A 136 -11.54 4.81 -2.20
CA VAL A 136 -11.06 3.55 -1.61
C VAL A 136 -11.21 3.64 -0.09
N THR A 137 -11.95 2.71 0.48
CA THR A 137 -12.10 2.59 1.93
C THR A 137 -11.34 1.37 2.41
N PHE A 138 -10.33 1.58 3.23
CA PHE A 138 -9.61 0.50 3.89
C PHE A 138 -10.43 0.07 5.11
N ARG A 139 -11.05 -1.10 5.00
CA ARG A 139 -11.70 -1.71 6.15
C ARG A 139 -10.73 -2.68 6.79
N SER A 140 -10.33 -2.45 8.02
CA SER A 140 -9.83 -3.54 8.83
C SER A 140 -10.94 -4.57 8.93
N VAL A 141 -10.65 -5.83 8.64
CA VAL A 141 -11.59 -6.92 8.89
C VAL A 141 -11.75 -6.99 10.40
N GLN A 142 -12.84 -6.42 10.91
CA GLN A 142 -13.15 -6.43 12.34
C GLN A 142 -13.67 -7.79 12.84
N PHE A 143 -13.82 -8.73 11.92
CA PHE A 143 -14.28 -10.08 12.22
C PHE A 143 -13.23 -11.08 11.74
N SER A 144 -12.82 -11.96 12.64
CA SER A 144 -12.04 -13.15 12.32
C SER A 144 -12.87 -14.39 12.60
N MET A 145 -12.81 -15.36 11.73
CA MET A 145 -13.39 -16.67 11.99
C MET A 145 -12.35 -17.52 12.71
N MET A 146 -12.70 -18.00 13.90
CA MET A 146 -11.90 -18.98 14.63
C MET A 146 -12.61 -20.32 14.61
N THR A 147 -11.91 -21.34 14.16
CA THR A 147 -12.37 -22.72 14.20
C THR A 147 -11.52 -23.51 15.21
N PRO A 148 -12.11 -24.14 16.22
CA PRO A 148 -11.37 -24.93 17.20
C PRO A 148 -10.50 -26.06 16.60
N GLU A 149 -10.88 -26.58 15.42
CA GLU A 149 -10.08 -27.50 14.61
C GLU A 149 -9.95 -27.00 13.17
N GLU A 150 -8.76 -26.53 12.82
CA GLU A 150 -8.49 -25.81 11.56
C GLU A 150 -8.59 -26.69 10.30
N HIS A 151 -8.49 -28.00 10.42
CA HIS A 151 -8.41 -28.92 9.28
C HIS A 151 -9.66 -29.78 9.06
N ASN A 152 -10.70 -29.62 9.88
CA ASN A 152 -11.94 -30.39 9.77
C ASN A 152 -13.17 -29.54 10.09
N TYR A 153 -13.64 -28.79 9.12
CA TYR A 153 -14.76 -27.84 9.26
C TYR A 153 -16.10 -28.50 9.58
N GLU A 154 -16.28 -29.79 9.29
CA GLU A 154 -17.49 -30.56 9.57
C GLU A 154 -17.46 -31.28 10.93
N SER A 155 -16.38 -31.12 11.67
CA SER A 155 -16.22 -31.76 12.97
C SER A 155 -17.22 -31.20 13.99
N LEU A 156 -17.81 -32.07 14.80
CA LEU A 156 -18.58 -31.68 15.99
C LEU A 156 -17.78 -30.81 16.96
N SER A 157 -16.47 -30.87 16.88
CA SER A 157 -15.51 -30.03 17.61
C SER A 157 -15.53 -28.56 17.20
N ASN A 158 -16.15 -28.23 16.06
CA ASN A 158 -16.32 -26.85 15.59
C ASN A 158 -17.74 -26.33 15.84
N GLU A 159 -18.65 -27.17 16.34
CA GLU A 159 -20.00 -26.72 16.69
C GLU A 159 -20.00 -26.10 18.08
N VAL A 160 -20.00 -24.78 18.13
CA VAL A 160 -20.05 -24.00 19.38
C VAL A 160 -21.44 -24.01 19.96
N ARG A 161 -21.57 -24.41 21.25
CA ARG A 161 -22.84 -24.50 21.98
C ARG A 161 -22.98 -23.44 23.08
N ALA A 162 -21.86 -22.98 23.61
CA ALA A 162 -21.85 -22.00 24.68
C ALA A 162 -20.67 -21.06 24.52
N LEU A 163 -20.86 -19.82 24.93
CA LEU A 163 -19.84 -18.78 24.91
C LEU A 163 -20.01 -17.91 26.16
N CYS A 164 -18.92 -17.65 26.87
CA CYS A 164 -18.91 -16.68 27.94
C CYS A 164 -17.54 -16.05 28.14
N GLU A 165 -17.52 -14.85 28.68
CA GLU A 165 -16.32 -14.12 29.08
C GLU A 165 -16.15 -14.20 30.62
N ASP A 166 -14.94 -14.47 31.08
CA ASP A 166 -14.61 -14.45 32.51
C ASP A 166 -14.11 -13.06 32.95
N ASN A 167 -13.85 -12.94 34.26
CA ASN A 167 -13.38 -11.68 34.85
C ASN A 167 -11.97 -11.29 34.40
N ASN A 168 -11.20 -12.23 33.81
CA ASN A 168 -9.85 -12.01 33.27
C ASN A 168 -9.87 -11.70 31.79
N LYS A 169 -11.06 -11.54 31.18
CA LYS A 169 -11.28 -11.28 29.75
C LYS A 169 -11.04 -12.48 28.83
N ASN A 170 -10.85 -13.67 29.38
CA ASN A 170 -10.77 -14.88 28.57
C ASN A 170 -12.16 -15.27 28.05
N ILE A 171 -12.21 -15.72 26.80
CA ILE A 171 -13.42 -16.23 26.17
C ILE A 171 -13.46 -17.75 26.31
N TRP A 172 -14.48 -18.23 26.99
CA TRP A 172 -14.74 -19.66 27.19
C TRP A 172 -15.72 -20.15 26.13
N VAL A 173 -15.36 -21.19 25.42
CA VAL A 173 -16.12 -21.76 24.30
C VAL A 173 -16.43 -23.23 24.58
N GLY A 174 -17.72 -23.52 24.78
CA GLY A 174 -18.24 -24.88 24.95
C GLY A 174 -18.60 -25.50 23.60
N LEU A 175 -18.09 -26.68 23.31
CA LEU A 175 -18.26 -27.38 22.04
C LEU A 175 -19.30 -28.52 22.18
N LYS A 176 -19.91 -28.92 21.07
CA LYS A 176 -20.92 -29.99 21.02
C LYS A 176 -20.38 -31.35 21.45
N ASP A 177 -19.11 -31.60 21.23
CA ASP A 177 -18.44 -32.83 21.64
C ASP A 177 -18.10 -32.90 23.14
N GLY A 178 -18.50 -31.88 23.91
CA GLY A 178 -18.28 -31.76 25.36
C GLY A 178 -16.96 -31.16 25.76
N ARG A 179 -16.11 -30.77 24.81
CA ARG A 179 -14.86 -30.05 25.10
C ARG A 179 -15.09 -28.56 25.42
N LEU A 180 -14.17 -28.02 26.19
CA LEU A 180 -14.12 -26.60 26.54
C LEU A 180 -12.80 -26.02 26.02
N ARG A 181 -12.85 -24.87 25.35
CA ARG A 181 -11.70 -24.10 24.89
C ARG A 181 -11.67 -22.74 25.57
N ILE A 182 -10.48 -22.21 25.77
CA ILE A 182 -10.25 -20.89 26.36
C ILE A 182 -9.35 -20.11 25.40
N TYR A 183 -9.75 -18.89 25.13
CA TYR A 183 -9.01 -17.94 24.30
C TYR A 183 -8.78 -16.66 25.11
N ASP A 184 -7.57 -16.12 25.04
CA ASP A 184 -7.08 -14.89 25.65
C ASP A 184 -6.98 -13.74 24.64
#